data_91ed0b61ee38623335f2f9e5259c276e
#
_entry.id   91ed0b61ee38623335f2f9e5259c276e
#
_cell.length_a   1.000
_cell.length_b   1.000
_cell.length_c   1.000
_cell.angle_alpha   90.00
_cell.angle_beta   90.00
_cell.angle_gamma   90.00
#
_symmetry.space_group_name_H-M   'P 1'
#
loop_
_entity.id
_entity.type
_entity.pdbx_description
1 polymer ?
#
loop_
_entity_poly.entity_id
_entity_poly.type
_entity_poly.pdbx_seq_one_letter_code
_entity_poly.pdbx_strand_id
1 'polypeptide(L)'
;MASAEAGVSELPSAERAFGFRNIAGESPLLCDALRLAERVASARRTTVLLIGETGTGKELFARGIHYAGLSESDPFVAINCAAIPENLLESELFGHERGAFTGAQTRKQGLLELAGQGTLFLDEVHHMPRQLQPKLLRALESRMVRRLGGLNEFAIECRIIAAASPLLEQVVASGEFREDLYYRLNVFSITLPPLRDRLEDVELIATRFLNDETREYQQPKRFSQDAIAALLVHRWPGNVRELKNVVERAAILSGDAAIVRAEHLMIQRRTVRTAEPVESGNEIRIPPQGKLLEDIEREAVALTLKLTNGNQAAAARLLGISRPTLAKKMPAREMSLGLRTVQ
;
A
#
# COMPACT_ATOMS: atom_id res chain seq x y z
N MET A 1 -20.10 -32.21 -5.24
CA MET A 1 -20.18 -31.06 -6.15
C MET A 1 -20.51 -29.85 -5.27
N ALA A 2 -19.49 -29.20 -4.76
CA ALA A 2 -19.62 -28.01 -3.91
C ALA A 2 -19.36 -26.81 -4.79
N SER A 3 -20.41 -26.03 -5.05
CA SER A 3 -20.34 -24.73 -5.71
C SER A 3 -19.56 -23.79 -4.80
N ALA A 4 -18.42 -23.31 -5.26
CA ALA A 4 -17.74 -22.17 -4.64
C ALA A 4 -18.56 -20.91 -4.95
N GLU A 5 -19.50 -20.58 -4.09
CA GLU A 5 -20.07 -19.25 -4.00
C GLU A 5 -18.95 -18.31 -3.52
N ALA A 6 -18.50 -17.45 -4.44
CA ALA A 6 -17.60 -16.35 -4.10
C ALA A 6 -18.33 -15.49 -3.05
N GLY A 7 -17.86 -15.56 -1.81
CA GLY A 7 -18.49 -14.96 -0.66
C GLY A 7 -18.62 -13.45 -0.81
N VAL A 8 -19.80 -12.98 -1.03
CA VAL A 8 -20.26 -11.69 -0.52
C VAL A 8 -20.13 -11.83 0.99
N SER A 9 -19.05 -11.29 1.58
CA SER A 9 -18.87 -11.32 3.03
C SER A 9 -19.97 -10.45 3.63
N GLU A 10 -21.05 -11.08 4.06
CA GLU A 10 -22.03 -10.43 4.93
C GLU A 10 -21.31 -10.15 6.26
N LEU A 11 -20.97 -8.89 6.47
CA LEU A 11 -20.47 -8.43 7.75
C LEU A 11 -21.55 -8.60 8.84
N PRO A 12 -21.14 -8.88 10.09
CA PRO A 12 -22.07 -8.96 11.22
C PRO A 12 -22.92 -7.70 11.31
N SER A 13 -24.19 -7.85 11.68
CA SER A 13 -25.16 -6.76 11.80
C SER A 13 -24.70 -5.58 12.67
N ALA A 14 -23.81 -5.81 13.61
CA ALA A 14 -23.19 -4.78 14.46
C ALA A 14 -22.27 -3.80 13.70
N GLU A 15 -21.62 -4.22 12.59
CA GLU A 15 -20.78 -3.33 11.77
C GLU A 15 -21.61 -2.43 10.84
N ARG A 16 -22.82 -2.86 10.49
CA ARG A 16 -23.76 -2.09 9.65
C ARG A 16 -24.32 -0.87 10.38
N ALA A 17 -24.51 -0.97 11.69
CA ALA A 17 -25.20 0.06 12.49
C ALA A 17 -24.37 1.33 12.79
N PHE A 18 -23.06 1.39 12.45
CA PHE A 18 -22.17 2.39 13.06
C PHE A 18 -21.53 3.41 12.08
N GLY A 19 -21.62 3.25 10.78
CA GLY A 19 -21.06 4.22 9.83
C GLY A 19 -19.61 4.62 10.17
N PHE A 20 -19.37 5.92 10.33
CA PHE A 20 -18.03 6.46 10.68
C PHE A 20 -17.58 6.18 12.13
N ARG A 21 -18.46 5.72 13.03
CA ARG A 21 -18.12 5.43 14.44
C ARG A 21 -17.08 4.32 14.62
N ASN A 22 -16.86 3.52 13.57
CA ASN A 22 -15.82 2.50 13.58
C ASN A 22 -14.41 3.05 13.32
N ILE A 23 -14.31 4.29 12.86
CA ILE A 23 -13.03 4.94 12.63
C ILE A 23 -12.58 5.60 13.93
N ALA A 24 -11.52 5.04 14.53
CA ALA A 24 -10.92 5.58 15.74
C ALA A 24 -9.88 6.62 15.40
N GLY A 25 -9.90 7.75 16.10
CA GLY A 25 -8.96 8.84 16.01
C GLY A 25 -9.62 10.20 16.20
N GLU A 26 -8.85 11.17 16.70
CA GLU A 26 -9.28 12.52 17.05
C GLU A 26 -8.37 13.58 16.41
N SER A 27 -7.35 13.16 15.65
CA SER A 27 -6.41 14.07 15.00
C SER A 27 -7.11 15.04 14.05
N PRO A 28 -6.68 16.29 13.95
CA PRO A 28 -7.30 17.28 13.07
C PRO A 28 -7.38 16.84 11.62
N LEU A 29 -6.30 16.19 11.11
CA LEU A 29 -6.25 15.69 9.73
C LEU A 29 -7.28 14.59 9.48
N LEU A 30 -7.48 13.68 10.43
CA LEU A 30 -8.49 12.63 10.32
C LEU A 30 -9.89 13.23 10.42
N CYS A 31 -10.12 14.18 11.35
CA CYS A 31 -11.40 14.86 11.50
C CYS A 31 -11.79 15.66 10.25
N ASP A 32 -10.83 16.26 9.54
CA ASP A 32 -11.07 16.92 8.27
C ASP A 32 -11.49 15.94 7.18
N ALA A 33 -10.81 14.81 7.07
CA ALA A 33 -11.17 13.74 6.13
C ALA A 33 -12.57 13.17 6.44
N LEU A 34 -12.90 12.97 7.72
CA LEU A 34 -14.23 12.50 8.15
C LEU A 34 -15.33 13.50 7.80
N ARG A 35 -15.12 14.80 8.05
CA ARG A 35 -16.08 15.85 7.67
C ARG A 35 -16.36 15.87 6.17
N LEU A 36 -15.32 15.68 5.33
CA LEU A 36 -15.51 15.58 3.89
C LEU A 36 -16.30 14.31 3.51
N ALA A 37 -16.00 13.19 4.16
CA ALA A 37 -16.70 11.92 3.94
C ALA A 37 -18.19 12.00 4.31
N GLU A 38 -18.51 12.63 5.44
CA GLU A 38 -19.90 12.89 5.87
C GLU A 38 -20.65 13.77 4.88
N ARG A 39 -20.03 14.87 4.42
CA ARG A 39 -20.64 15.77 3.42
C ARG A 39 -20.97 15.06 2.12
N VAL A 40 -20.04 14.23 1.61
CA VAL A 40 -20.26 13.55 0.35
C VAL A 40 -21.21 12.35 0.49
N ALA A 41 -21.44 11.83 1.69
CA ALA A 41 -22.32 10.68 1.91
C ALA A 41 -23.73 10.89 1.33
N SER A 42 -24.31 12.09 1.48
CA SER A 42 -25.64 12.42 0.95
C SER A 42 -25.70 12.51 -0.57
N ALA A 43 -24.56 12.70 -1.27
CA ALA A 43 -24.47 12.84 -2.72
C ALA A 43 -24.35 11.47 -3.40
N ARG A 44 -25.44 10.67 -3.43
CA ARG A 44 -25.46 9.27 -3.84
C ARG A 44 -24.85 8.95 -5.21
N ARG A 45 -24.92 9.87 -6.18
CA ARG A 45 -24.41 9.66 -7.55
C ARG A 45 -22.99 10.15 -7.77
N THR A 46 -22.43 10.84 -6.79
CA THR A 46 -21.07 11.37 -6.89
C THR A 46 -20.05 10.25 -6.71
N THR A 47 -19.12 10.14 -7.67
CA THR A 47 -17.96 9.25 -7.55
C THR A 47 -17.00 9.84 -6.52
N VAL A 48 -16.50 8.99 -5.63
CA VAL A 48 -15.56 9.38 -4.57
C VAL A 48 -14.24 8.64 -4.79
N LEU A 49 -13.13 9.40 -4.74
CA LEU A 49 -11.79 8.84 -4.78
C LEU A 49 -11.13 8.98 -3.42
N LEU A 50 -10.84 7.86 -2.76
CA LEU A 50 -10.10 7.80 -1.50
C LEU A 50 -8.61 7.61 -1.80
N ILE A 51 -7.79 8.58 -1.41
CA ILE A 51 -6.35 8.52 -1.62
C ILE A 51 -5.68 8.29 -0.27
N GLY A 52 -4.80 7.31 -0.18
CA GLY A 52 -4.07 7.05 1.06
C GLY A 52 -3.18 5.81 0.95
N GLU A 53 -2.16 5.77 1.80
CA GLU A 53 -1.26 4.61 1.87
C GLU A 53 -2.00 3.33 2.23
N THR A 54 -1.37 2.20 1.96
CA THR A 54 -1.91 0.90 2.37
C THR A 54 -2.05 0.84 3.88
N GLY A 55 -3.20 0.36 4.37
CA GLY A 55 -3.47 0.23 5.80
C GLY A 55 -3.94 1.49 6.51
N THR A 56 -4.22 2.61 5.83
CA THR A 56 -4.77 3.85 6.43
C THR A 56 -6.25 3.77 6.79
N GLY A 57 -6.99 2.77 6.27
CA GLY A 57 -8.42 2.59 6.55
C GLY A 57 -9.36 3.01 5.42
N LYS A 58 -8.89 3.07 4.15
CA LYS A 58 -9.69 3.45 2.98
C LYS A 58 -11.03 2.70 2.90
N GLU A 59 -11.04 1.39 3.16
CA GLU A 59 -12.28 0.59 3.15
C GLU A 59 -13.25 1.00 4.26
N LEU A 60 -12.76 1.33 5.47
CA LEU A 60 -13.62 1.82 6.56
C LEU A 60 -14.28 3.16 6.19
N PHE A 61 -13.54 4.06 5.51
CA PHE A 61 -14.10 5.29 4.97
C PHE A 61 -15.17 5.02 3.91
N ALA A 62 -14.92 4.10 2.97
CA ALA A 62 -15.90 3.72 1.95
C ALA A 62 -17.18 3.16 2.56
N ARG A 63 -17.07 2.30 3.58
CA ARG A 63 -18.21 1.79 4.35
C ARG A 63 -18.91 2.89 5.13
N GLY A 64 -18.16 3.80 5.77
CA GLY A 64 -18.71 4.96 6.45
C GLY A 64 -19.55 5.84 5.53
N ILE A 65 -19.05 6.14 4.34
CA ILE A 65 -19.76 6.91 3.31
C ILE A 65 -21.02 6.17 2.84
N HIS A 66 -20.94 4.85 2.65
CA HIS A 66 -22.08 4.02 2.26
C HIS A 66 -23.19 4.06 3.31
N TYR A 67 -22.89 3.68 4.57
CA TYR A 67 -23.90 3.58 5.61
C TYR A 67 -24.44 4.93 6.10
N ALA A 68 -23.69 6.03 5.93
CA ALA A 68 -24.20 7.37 6.23
C ALA A 68 -25.12 7.93 5.11
N GLY A 69 -24.99 7.44 3.87
CA GLY A 69 -25.74 7.97 2.71
C GLY A 69 -26.83 7.05 2.17
N LEU A 70 -26.84 5.78 2.54
CA LEU A 70 -27.73 4.75 2.00
C LEU A 70 -28.43 3.96 3.12
N SER A 71 -29.44 3.17 2.75
CA SER A 71 -30.10 2.25 3.67
C SER A 71 -29.17 1.10 4.04
N GLU A 72 -29.32 0.57 5.28
CA GLU A 72 -28.59 -0.63 5.72
C GLU A 72 -28.86 -1.86 4.83
N SER A 73 -30.00 -1.87 4.14
CA SER A 73 -30.38 -2.93 3.20
C SER A 73 -29.70 -2.83 1.84
N ASP A 74 -29.13 -1.66 1.50
CA ASP A 74 -28.45 -1.47 0.22
C ASP A 74 -27.09 -2.21 0.21
N PRO A 75 -26.73 -2.94 -0.86
CA PRO A 75 -25.54 -3.75 -0.88
C PRO A 75 -24.25 -2.88 -0.93
N PHE A 76 -23.25 -3.25 -0.13
CA PHE A 76 -21.87 -2.79 -0.26
C PHE A 76 -21.03 -3.88 -0.90
N VAL A 77 -20.67 -3.69 -2.17
CA VAL A 77 -19.88 -4.66 -2.95
C VAL A 77 -18.46 -4.13 -3.08
N ALA A 78 -17.49 -4.90 -2.61
CA ALA A 78 -16.07 -4.52 -2.65
C ALA A 78 -15.28 -5.46 -3.56
N ILE A 79 -14.35 -4.89 -4.33
CA ILE A 79 -13.40 -5.63 -5.14
C ILE A 79 -12.02 -4.98 -5.04
N ASN A 80 -10.99 -5.81 -4.84
CA ASN A 80 -9.60 -5.36 -4.88
C ASN A 80 -9.01 -5.66 -6.26
N CYS A 81 -8.68 -4.59 -7.01
CA CYS A 81 -8.17 -4.71 -8.38
C CYS A 81 -6.79 -5.36 -8.46
N ALA A 82 -6.00 -5.32 -7.39
CA ALA A 82 -4.68 -5.95 -7.34
C ALA A 82 -4.73 -7.46 -7.01
N ALA A 83 -5.83 -7.93 -6.41
CA ALA A 83 -5.92 -9.30 -5.91
C ALA A 83 -6.44 -10.30 -6.96
N ILE A 84 -7.02 -9.82 -8.06
CA ILE A 84 -7.70 -10.65 -9.05
C ILE A 84 -6.93 -10.64 -10.38
N PRO A 85 -6.67 -11.82 -10.98
CA PRO A 85 -6.09 -11.87 -12.32
C PRO A 85 -6.93 -11.10 -13.36
N GLU A 86 -6.26 -10.46 -14.31
CA GLU A 86 -6.86 -9.54 -15.29
C GLU A 86 -8.07 -10.10 -16.02
N ASN A 87 -7.94 -11.33 -16.54
CA ASN A 87 -9.03 -12.03 -17.27
C ASN A 87 -10.27 -12.32 -16.41
N LEU A 88 -10.06 -12.48 -15.10
CA LEU A 88 -11.16 -12.69 -14.16
C LEU A 88 -11.76 -11.36 -13.69
N LEU A 89 -10.95 -10.32 -13.52
CA LEU A 89 -11.41 -9.01 -13.07
C LEU A 89 -12.46 -8.43 -14.01
N GLU A 90 -12.30 -8.61 -15.33
CA GLU A 90 -13.29 -8.18 -16.31
C GLU A 90 -14.62 -8.89 -16.11
N SER A 91 -14.58 -10.22 -16.01
CA SER A 91 -15.76 -11.05 -15.80
C SER A 91 -16.43 -10.78 -14.44
N GLU A 92 -15.66 -10.48 -13.39
CA GLU A 92 -16.23 -10.09 -12.09
C GLU A 92 -16.95 -8.74 -12.18
N LEU A 93 -16.32 -7.71 -12.73
CA LEU A 93 -16.89 -6.36 -12.79
C LEU A 93 -18.12 -6.27 -13.69
N PHE A 94 -18.04 -6.81 -14.90
CA PHE A 94 -19.04 -6.62 -15.96
C PHE A 94 -20.00 -7.81 -16.13
N GLY A 95 -19.64 -8.98 -15.58
CA GLY A 95 -20.38 -10.22 -15.81
C GLY A 95 -20.15 -10.81 -17.20
N HIS A 96 -20.68 -11.98 -17.45
CA HIS A 96 -20.59 -12.65 -18.74
C HIS A 96 -21.85 -13.46 -19.07
N GLU A 97 -22.12 -13.60 -20.34
CA GLU A 97 -23.12 -14.54 -20.87
C GLU A 97 -22.47 -15.92 -21.09
N ARG A 98 -23.32 -16.95 -21.15
CA ARG A 98 -22.86 -18.30 -21.46
C ARG A 98 -22.13 -18.33 -22.81
N GLY A 99 -20.92 -18.91 -22.84
CA GLY A 99 -20.11 -19.02 -24.06
C GLY A 99 -19.27 -17.78 -24.38
N ALA A 100 -19.22 -16.78 -23.53
CA ALA A 100 -18.43 -15.54 -23.74
C ALA A 100 -16.93 -15.77 -23.90
N PHE A 101 -16.42 -16.81 -23.24
CA PHE A 101 -15.02 -17.25 -23.33
C PHE A 101 -14.90 -18.74 -22.99
N THR A 102 -13.71 -19.33 -23.24
CA THR A 102 -13.44 -20.72 -22.90
C THR A 102 -13.54 -20.93 -21.39
N GLY A 103 -14.58 -21.68 -20.94
CA GLY A 103 -14.90 -21.88 -19.52
C GLY A 103 -16.16 -21.15 -19.03
N ALA A 104 -16.77 -20.26 -19.79
CA ALA A 104 -18.03 -19.61 -19.47
C ALA A 104 -19.22 -20.57 -19.68
N GLN A 105 -19.37 -21.56 -18.81
CA GLN A 105 -20.43 -22.58 -18.92
C GLN A 105 -21.82 -22.05 -18.54
N THR A 106 -21.90 -21.08 -17.66
CA THR A 106 -23.12 -20.44 -17.16
C THR A 106 -23.02 -18.94 -17.30
N ARG A 107 -24.17 -18.27 -17.30
CA ARG A 107 -24.26 -16.81 -17.20
C ARG A 107 -23.87 -16.37 -15.79
N LYS A 108 -23.14 -15.24 -15.67
CA LYS A 108 -22.79 -14.61 -14.40
C LYS A 108 -23.14 -13.12 -14.42
N GLN A 109 -23.76 -12.64 -13.36
CA GLN A 109 -23.97 -11.20 -13.13
C GLN A 109 -22.66 -10.55 -12.71
N GLY A 110 -22.41 -9.32 -13.19
CA GLY A 110 -21.26 -8.51 -12.79
C GLY A 110 -21.49 -7.77 -11.48
N LEU A 111 -20.38 -7.39 -10.81
CA LEU A 111 -20.44 -6.64 -9.55
C LEU A 111 -21.12 -5.28 -9.70
N LEU A 112 -21.01 -4.62 -10.87
CA LEU A 112 -21.74 -3.39 -11.20
C LEU A 112 -23.26 -3.60 -11.20
N GLU A 113 -23.73 -4.77 -11.59
CA GLU A 113 -25.15 -5.16 -11.56
C GLU A 113 -25.57 -5.58 -10.14
N LEU A 114 -24.74 -6.38 -9.44
CA LEU A 114 -25.00 -6.87 -8.09
C LEU A 114 -25.03 -5.75 -7.04
N ALA A 115 -24.28 -4.68 -7.26
CA ALA A 115 -24.30 -3.52 -6.38
C ALA A 115 -25.65 -2.77 -6.39
N GLY A 116 -26.51 -2.99 -7.38
CA GLY A 116 -27.87 -2.45 -7.42
C GLY A 116 -27.90 -0.94 -7.16
N GLN A 117 -28.69 -0.50 -6.17
CA GLN A 117 -28.74 0.89 -5.70
C GLN A 117 -27.74 1.22 -4.60
N GLY A 118 -26.93 0.24 -4.18
CA GLY A 118 -25.92 0.34 -3.14
C GLY A 118 -24.64 1.00 -3.60
N THR A 119 -23.51 0.43 -3.19
CA THR A 119 -22.16 0.95 -3.50
C THR A 119 -21.26 -0.13 -4.05
N LEU A 120 -20.56 0.16 -5.16
CA LEU A 120 -19.41 -0.60 -5.62
C LEU A 120 -18.14 0.11 -5.14
N PHE A 121 -17.33 -0.58 -4.35
CA PHE A 121 -16.02 -0.12 -3.88
C PHE A 121 -14.91 -0.80 -4.68
N LEU A 122 -14.11 0.02 -5.39
CA LEU A 122 -12.96 -0.40 -6.20
C LEU A 122 -11.68 -0.11 -5.40
N ASP A 123 -11.15 -1.10 -4.70
CA ASP A 123 -9.87 -0.92 -3.96
C ASP A 123 -8.68 -1.09 -4.90
N GLU A 124 -7.61 -0.33 -4.62
CA GLU A 124 -6.34 -0.33 -5.38
C GLU A 124 -6.57 -0.12 -6.89
N VAL A 125 -7.46 0.82 -7.27
CA VAL A 125 -7.89 1.04 -8.65
C VAL A 125 -6.74 1.34 -9.63
N HIS A 126 -5.62 1.86 -9.15
CA HIS A 126 -4.41 2.11 -9.93
C HIS A 126 -3.74 0.83 -10.45
N HIS A 127 -4.09 -0.33 -9.93
CA HIS A 127 -3.69 -1.64 -10.46
C HIS A 127 -4.66 -2.20 -11.52
N MET A 128 -5.69 -1.42 -11.91
CA MET A 128 -6.62 -1.88 -12.95
C MET A 128 -5.89 -2.04 -14.28
N PRO A 129 -5.99 -3.22 -14.93
CA PRO A 129 -5.39 -3.47 -16.24
C PRO A 129 -5.79 -2.43 -17.28
N ARG A 130 -4.82 -1.97 -18.07
CA ARG A 130 -5.01 -0.87 -19.03
C ARG A 130 -6.16 -1.13 -20.03
N GLN A 131 -6.37 -2.37 -20.42
CA GLN A 131 -7.46 -2.74 -21.35
C GLN A 131 -8.86 -2.68 -20.71
N LEU A 132 -8.97 -2.72 -19.37
CA LEU A 132 -10.26 -2.59 -18.67
C LEU A 132 -10.64 -1.14 -18.40
N GLN A 133 -9.66 -0.25 -18.36
CA GLN A 133 -9.88 1.17 -18.04
C GLN A 133 -10.87 1.87 -19.01
N PRO A 134 -10.82 1.66 -20.36
CA PRO A 134 -11.82 2.23 -21.27
C PRO A 134 -13.23 1.72 -21.02
N LYS A 135 -13.36 0.45 -20.61
CA LYS A 135 -14.67 -0.14 -20.30
C LYS A 135 -15.27 0.45 -19.04
N LEU A 136 -14.43 0.63 -18.00
CA LEU A 136 -14.86 1.30 -16.76
C LEU A 136 -15.22 2.76 -17.03
N LEU A 137 -14.42 3.50 -17.82
CA LEU A 137 -14.72 4.88 -18.19
C LEU A 137 -16.08 4.98 -18.86
N ARG A 138 -16.34 4.15 -19.90
CA ARG A 138 -17.63 4.13 -20.56
C ARG A 138 -18.78 3.83 -19.60
N ALA A 139 -18.59 2.87 -18.70
CA ALA A 139 -19.58 2.52 -17.68
C ALA A 139 -19.88 3.70 -16.72
N LEU A 140 -18.86 4.46 -16.32
CA LEU A 140 -19.02 5.65 -15.47
C LEU A 140 -19.70 6.83 -16.20
N GLU A 141 -19.46 6.98 -17.51
CA GLU A 141 -20.01 8.07 -18.32
C GLU A 141 -21.47 7.79 -18.74
N SER A 142 -21.70 6.64 -19.38
CA SER A 142 -23.01 6.29 -19.90
C SER A 142 -23.98 5.78 -18.82
N ARG A 143 -23.45 5.39 -17.65
CA ARG A 143 -24.21 4.65 -16.63
C ARG A 143 -24.87 3.38 -17.14
N MET A 144 -24.30 2.81 -18.19
CA MET A 144 -24.75 1.57 -18.80
C MET A 144 -23.58 0.59 -18.88
N VAL A 145 -23.87 -0.68 -18.68
CA VAL A 145 -22.89 -1.77 -18.77
C VAL A 145 -23.44 -2.92 -19.61
N ARG A 146 -22.54 -3.59 -20.32
CA ARG A 146 -22.85 -4.79 -21.10
C ARG A 146 -22.00 -5.95 -20.58
N ARG A 147 -22.64 -7.13 -20.43
CA ARG A 147 -21.89 -8.35 -20.09
C ARG A 147 -21.00 -8.79 -21.23
N LEU A 148 -19.92 -9.47 -20.90
CA LEU A 148 -19.04 -10.10 -21.89
C LEU A 148 -19.84 -11.09 -22.76
N GLY A 149 -19.69 -10.99 -24.07
CA GLY A 149 -20.44 -11.81 -25.02
C GLY A 149 -21.95 -11.49 -25.13
N GLY A 150 -22.44 -10.51 -24.34
CA GLY A 150 -23.86 -10.11 -24.37
C GLY A 150 -24.14 -8.97 -25.34
N LEU A 151 -25.42 -8.81 -25.73
CA LEU A 151 -25.90 -7.71 -26.54
C LEU A 151 -26.68 -6.67 -25.71
N ASN A 152 -27.25 -7.07 -24.59
CA ASN A 152 -28.09 -6.22 -23.74
C ASN A 152 -27.23 -5.32 -22.82
N GLU A 153 -27.70 -4.08 -22.68
CA GLU A 153 -27.11 -3.10 -21.73
C GLU A 153 -27.98 -3.01 -20.47
N PHE A 154 -27.34 -2.83 -19.32
CA PHE A 154 -27.99 -2.70 -18.02
C PHE A 154 -27.59 -1.35 -17.41
N ALA A 155 -28.55 -0.69 -16.75
CA ALA A 155 -28.27 0.57 -16.03
C ALA A 155 -27.41 0.32 -14.78
N ILE A 156 -26.45 1.19 -14.53
CA ILE A 156 -25.67 1.25 -13.30
C ILE A 156 -26.33 2.27 -12.37
N GLU A 157 -26.96 1.79 -11.32
CA GLU A 157 -27.62 2.63 -10.32
C GLU A 157 -26.75 2.85 -9.08
N CYS A 158 -25.73 1.97 -8.88
CA CYS A 158 -24.88 2.02 -7.72
C CYS A 158 -23.99 3.27 -7.69
N ARG A 159 -23.63 3.65 -6.46
CA ARG A 159 -22.55 4.59 -6.19
C ARG A 159 -21.20 3.95 -6.45
N ILE A 160 -20.26 4.70 -7.03
CA ILE A 160 -18.89 4.25 -7.18
C ILE A 160 -17.98 4.97 -6.17
N ILE A 161 -17.25 4.19 -5.38
CA ILE A 161 -16.16 4.67 -4.52
C ILE A 161 -14.90 3.95 -4.97
N ALA A 162 -13.88 4.69 -5.35
CA ALA A 162 -12.58 4.14 -5.72
C ALA A 162 -11.54 4.47 -4.64
N ALA A 163 -10.60 3.58 -4.42
CA ALA A 163 -9.47 3.81 -3.54
C ALA A 163 -8.15 3.60 -4.28
N ALA A 164 -7.19 4.47 -4.02
CA ALA A 164 -5.88 4.43 -4.65
C ALA A 164 -4.75 4.76 -3.66
N SER A 165 -3.53 4.38 -4.03
CA SER A 165 -2.30 4.86 -3.43
C SER A 165 -2.05 6.33 -3.78
N PRO A 166 -1.30 7.11 -2.98
CA PRO A 166 -0.79 8.44 -3.34
C PRO A 166 0.02 8.46 -4.64
N LEU A 167 0.50 7.32 -5.10
CA LEU A 167 1.24 7.18 -6.36
C LEU A 167 0.36 7.25 -7.62
N LEU A 168 -0.97 7.33 -7.51
CA LEU A 168 -1.90 7.30 -8.66
C LEU A 168 -1.54 8.35 -9.71
N GLU A 169 -1.20 9.59 -9.32
CA GLU A 169 -0.82 10.66 -10.25
C GLU A 169 0.47 10.30 -11.03
N GLN A 170 1.42 9.62 -10.40
CA GLN A 170 2.62 9.14 -11.08
C GLN A 170 2.30 8.04 -12.08
N VAL A 171 1.37 7.13 -11.74
CA VAL A 171 0.89 6.06 -12.63
C VAL A 171 0.12 6.65 -13.83
N VAL A 172 -0.60 7.76 -13.65
CA VAL A 172 -1.19 8.54 -14.75
C VAL A 172 -0.12 9.17 -15.62
N ALA A 173 0.88 9.82 -15.02
CA ALA A 173 1.98 10.46 -15.75
C ALA A 173 2.84 9.46 -16.54
N SER A 174 3.00 8.22 -16.06
CA SER A 174 3.67 7.13 -16.81
C SER A 174 2.83 6.54 -17.95
N GLY A 175 1.55 6.90 -18.04
CA GLY A 175 0.61 6.38 -19.04
C GLY A 175 0.10 4.96 -18.74
N GLU A 176 0.37 4.39 -17.58
CA GLU A 176 -0.17 3.10 -17.14
C GLU A 176 -1.63 3.21 -16.71
N PHE A 177 -2.04 4.39 -16.25
CA PHE A 177 -3.42 4.72 -15.96
C PHE A 177 -3.89 5.87 -16.86
N ARG A 178 -5.10 5.76 -17.40
CA ARG A 178 -5.65 6.76 -18.34
C ARG A 178 -6.04 8.03 -17.60
N GLU A 179 -5.67 9.15 -18.15
CA GLU A 179 -5.96 10.49 -17.61
C GLU A 179 -7.48 10.78 -17.59
N ASP A 180 -8.21 10.38 -18.65
CA ASP A 180 -9.66 10.56 -18.73
C ASP A 180 -10.41 9.79 -17.64
N LEU A 181 -10.00 8.55 -17.36
CA LEU A 181 -10.56 7.76 -16.27
C LEU A 181 -10.20 8.36 -14.90
N TYR A 182 -8.96 8.85 -14.72
CA TYR A 182 -8.56 9.54 -13.50
C TYR A 182 -9.49 10.70 -13.19
N TYR A 183 -9.73 11.62 -14.14
CA TYR A 183 -10.63 12.76 -13.92
C TYR A 183 -12.08 12.32 -13.66
N ARG A 184 -12.52 11.23 -14.27
CA ARG A 184 -13.87 10.70 -14.02
C ARG A 184 -14.04 10.07 -12.64
N LEU A 185 -12.98 9.48 -12.08
CA LEU A 185 -12.96 8.96 -10.73
C LEU A 185 -12.74 10.06 -9.68
N ASN A 186 -11.94 11.07 -10.01
CA ASN A 186 -11.55 12.17 -9.12
C ASN A 186 -12.57 13.34 -9.14
N VAL A 187 -13.87 13.02 -9.04
CA VAL A 187 -14.92 14.03 -8.91
C VAL A 187 -14.93 14.63 -7.51
N PHE A 188 -14.78 13.78 -6.50
CA PHE A 188 -14.65 14.20 -5.11
C PHE A 188 -13.56 13.34 -4.45
N SER A 189 -12.42 13.97 -4.11
CA SER A 189 -11.31 13.28 -3.50
C SER A 189 -11.23 13.51 -2.00
N ILE A 190 -10.86 12.45 -1.27
CA ILE A 190 -10.58 12.49 0.16
C ILE A 190 -9.22 11.84 0.39
N THR A 191 -8.27 12.61 0.92
CA THR A 191 -6.96 12.08 1.28
C THR A 191 -6.95 11.66 2.73
N LEU A 192 -6.59 10.38 2.97
CA LEU A 192 -6.47 9.83 4.32
C LEU A 192 -5.02 10.00 4.80
N PRO A 193 -4.81 10.64 5.96
CA PRO A 193 -3.49 10.84 6.50
C PRO A 193 -2.86 9.50 6.92
N PRO A 194 -1.57 9.27 6.64
CA PRO A 194 -0.85 8.12 7.18
C PRO A 194 -0.70 8.25 8.70
N LEU A 195 -0.52 7.13 9.39
CA LEU A 195 -0.52 7.09 10.85
C LEU A 195 0.62 7.91 11.49
N ARG A 196 1.76 8.05 10.79
CA ARG A 196 2.89 8.89 11.23
C ARG A 196 2.57 10.39 11.27
N ASP A 197 1.56 10.85 10.55
CA ASP A 197 1.13 12.26 10.52
C ASP A 197 -0.03 12.54 11.50
N ARG A 198 -0.44 11.50 12.27
CA ARG A 198 -1.48 11.56 13.31
C ARG A 198 -1.10 10.72 14.53
N LEU A 199 0.09 11.00 15.08
CA LEU A 199 0.66 10.21 16.18
C LEU A 199 -0.21 10.25 17.46
N GLU A 200 -0.98 11.32 17.66
CA GLU A 200 -1.96 11.43 18.75
C GLU A 200 -3.04 10.33 18.70
N ASP A 201 -3.32 9.77 17.52
CA ASP A 201 -4.31 8.70 17.38
C ASP A 201 -3.74 7.31 17.73
N VAL A 202 -2.40 7.15 17.77
CA VAL A 202 -1.74 5.83 17.89
C VAL A 202 -2.13 5.14 19.18
N GLU A 203 -2.08 5.83 20.34
CA GLU A 203 -2.42 5.27 21.63
C GLU A 203 -3.90 4.88 21.70
N LEU A 204 -4.79 5.76 21.21
CA LEU A 204 -6.23 5.52 21.18
C LEU A 204 -6.56 4.26 20.34
N ILE A 205 -5.99 4.18 19.14
CA ILE A 205 -6.22 3.05 18.22
C ILE A 205 -5.63 1.76 18.79
N ALA A 206 -4.41 1.80 19.32
CA ALA A 206 -3.75 0.64 19.93
C ALA A 206 -4.56 0.12 21.15
N THR A 207 -5.02 1.02 22.02
CA THR A 207 -5.82 0.67 23.18
C THR A 207 -7.15 0.03 22.78
N ARG A 208 -7.80 0.57 21.74
CA ARG A 208 -9.03 -0.04 21.20
C ARG A 208 -8.76 -1.46 20.68
N PHE A 209 -7.73 -1.67 19.90
CA PHE A 209 -7.36 -3.01 19.41
C PHE A 209 -7.03 -3.95 20.56
N LEU A 210 -6.27 -3.50 21.57
CA LEU A 210 -5.95 -4.32 22.73
C LEU A 210 -7.22 -4.75 23.48
N ASN A 211 -8.17 -3.84 23.65
CA ASN A 211 -9.46 -4.14 24.28
C ASN A 211 -10.29 -5.13 23.45
N ASP A 212 -10.31 -4.97 22.12
CA ASP A 212 -11.03 -5.88 21.23
C ASP A 212 -10.42 -7.30 21.27
N GLU A 213 -9.09 -7.43 21.23
CA GLU A 213 -8.38 -8.71 21.31
C GLU A 213 -8.49 -9.39 22.68
N THR A 214 -8.73 -8.61 23.73
CA THR A 214 -8.74 -9.14 25.10
C THR A 214 -10.13 -9.19 25.72
N ARG A 215 -11.20 -9.00 24.94
CA ARG A 215 -12.60 -9.04 25.42
C ARG A 215 -12.99 -10.32 26.16
N GLU A 216 -12.42 -11.45 25.76
CA GLU A 216 -12.71 -12.77 26.34
C GLU A 216 -11.84 -13.10 27.55
N TYR A 217 -10.85 -12.26 27.86
CA TYR A 217 -9.97 -12.47 28.99
C TYR A 217 -10.67 -12.04 30.31
N GLN A 218 -10.40 -12.77 31.38
CA GLN A 218 -10.98 -12.47 32.71
C GLN A 218 -10.51 -11.11 33.26
N GLN A 219 -9.36 -10.61 32.83
CA GLN A 219 -8.83 -9.32 33.22
C GLN A 219 -8.48 -8.49 31.98
N PRO A 220 -8.96 -7.24 31.86
CA PRO A 220 -8.62 -6.36 30.77
C PRO A 220 -7.11 -6.04 30.81
N LYS A 221 -6.47 -6.08 29.64
CA LYS A 221 -5.06 -5.71 29.51
C LYS A 221 -4.88 -4.22 29.25
N ARG A 222 -3.72 -3.69 29.61
CA ARG A 222 -3.32 -2.31 29.34
C ARG A 222 -1.85 -2.23 28.94
N PHE A 223 -1.50 -1.23 28.18
CA PHE A 223 -0.10 -0.94 27.86
C PHE A 223 0.62 -0.32 29.07
N SER A 224 1.88 -0.64 29.24
CA SER A 224 2.80 0.09 30.11
C SER A 224 3.25 1.39 29.45
N GLN A 225 3.79 2.33 30.22
CA GLN A 225 4.27 3.62 29.68
C GLN A 225 5.39 3.45 28.66
N ASP A 226 6.32 2.51 28.87
CA ASP A 226 7.39 2.17 27.93
C ASP A 226 6.84 1.57 26.63
N ALA A 227 5.77 0.80 26.70
CA ALA A 227 5.08 0.29 25.51
C ALA A 227 4.45 1.44 24.69
N ILE A 228 3.72 2.35 25.35
CA ILE A 228 3.14 3.53 24.70
C ILE A 228 4.25 4.37 24.05
N ALA A 229 5.34 4.65 24.76
CA ALA A 229 6.47 5.40 24.23
C ALA A 229 7.07 4.72 22.98
N ALA A 230 7.18 3.39 22.97
CA ALA A 230 7.66 2.63 21.83
C ALA A 230 6.69 2.72 20.62
N LEU A 231 5.37 2.69 20.85
CA LEU A 231 4.35 2.85 19.83
C LEU A 231 4.42 4.24 19.18
N LEU A 232 4.63 5.30 19.95
CA LEU A 232 4.68 6.69 19.46
C LEU A 232 5.94 7.02 18.66
N VAL A 233 7.06 6.34 18.91
CA VAL A 233 8.33 6.56 18.18
C VAL A 233 8.34 5.86 16.81
N HIS A 234 7.52 4.84 16.62
CA HIS A 234 7.51 4.07 15.38
C HIS A 234 6.81 4.82 14.24
N ARG A 235 7.34 4.70 13.01
CA ARG A 235 6.83 5.41 11.81
C ARG A 235 5.61 4.78 11.14
N TRP A 236 5.27 3.57 11.51
CA TRP A 236 4.11 2.83 11.00
C TRP A 236 4.01 2.77 9.46
N PRO A 237 5.00 2.21 8.74
CA PRO A 237 4.94 2.11 7.29
C PRO A 237 3.73 1.31 6.77
N GLY A 238 3.21 0.36 7.55
CA GLY A 238 1.97 -0.36 7.28
C GLY A 238 0.73 0.26 7.92
N ASN A 239 0.85 1.48 8.45
CA ASN A 239 -0.22 2.27 9.04
C ASN A 239 -1.02 1.49 10.12
N VAL A 240 -2.34 1.65 10.13
CA VAL A 240 -3.25 1.03 11.12
C VAL A 240 -3.24 -0.51 11.00
N ARG A 241 -3.02 -1.06 9.80
CA ARG A 241 -2.93 -2.52 9.61
C ARG A 241 -1.70 -3.10 10.32
N GLU A 242 -0.55 -2.42 10.25
CA GLU A 242 0.66 -2.82 10.99
C GLU A 242 0.45 -2.69 12.49
N LEU A 243 -0.12 -1.57 12.94
CA LEU A 243 -0.42 -1.34 14.36
C LEU A 243 -1.31 -2.44 14.92
N LYS A 244 -2.39 -2.81 14.21
CA LYS A 244 -3.27 -3.92 14.60
C LYS A 244 -2.50 -5.22 14.79
N ASN A 245 -1.68 -5.61 13.82
CA ASN A 245 -0.89 -6.85 13.87
C ASN A 245 0.14 -6.85 15.01
N VAL A 246 0.71 -5.68 15.34
CA VAL A 246 1.64 -5.52 16.47
C VAL A 246 0.91 -5.70 17.80
N VAL A 247 -0.26 -5.07 17.95
CA VAL A 247 -1.09 -5.17 19.17
C VAL A 247 -1.59 -6.59 19.38
N GLU A 248 -2.11 -7.25 18.33
CA GLU A 248 -2.57 -8.64 18.38
C GLU A 248 -1.46 -9.57 18.87
N ARG A 249 -0.27 -9.48 18.28
CA ARG A 249 0.91 -10.25 18.75
C ARG A 249 1.27 -9.94 20.20
N ALA A 250 1.25 -8.66 20.58
CA ALA A 250 1.59 -8.26 21.94
C ALA A 250 0.59 -8.78 22.98
N ALA A 251 -0.69 -8.83 22.62
CA ALA A 251 -1.74 -9.41 23.45
C ALA A 251 -1.50 -10.91 23.69
N ILE A 252 -1.08 -11.65 22.66
CA ILE A 252 -0.73 -13.07 22.74
C ILE A 252 0.53 -13.29 23.57
N LEU A 253 1.61 -12.54 23.28
CA LEU A 253 2.91 -12.69 23.94
C LEU A 253 2.90 -12.30 25.42
N SER A 254 2.01 -11.42 25.82
CA SER A 254 1.84 -11.04 27.22
C SER A 254 1.19 -12.14 28.08
N GLY A 255 0.66 -13.22 27.47
CA GLY A 255 0.04 -14.36 28.18
C GLY A 255 -1.01 -13.89 29.18
N ASP A 256 -0.90 -14.33 30.45
CA ASP A 256 -1.83 -13.96 31.52
C ASP A 256 -1.51 -12.61 32.19
N ALA A 257 -0.45 -11.91 31.75
CA ALA A 257 -0.09 -10.63 32.32
C ALA A 257 -1.12 -9.54 31.97
N ALA A 258 -1.59 -8.81 32.96
CA ALA A 258 -2.52 -7.68 32.77
C ALA A 258 -1.85 -6.45 32.11
N ILE A 259 -0.50 -6.43 32.01
CA ILE A 259 0.27 -5.30 31.47
C ILE A 259 1.08 -5.77 30.26
N VAL A 260 0.82 -5.14 29.11
CA VAL A 260 1.59 -5.31 27.87
C VAL A 260 2.78 -4.35 27.90
N ARG A 261 4.02 -4.89 27.94
CA ARG A 261 5.25 -4.12 28.00
C ARG A 261 5.85 -3.94 26.60
N ALA A 262 6.82 -3.05 26.45
CA ALA A 262 7.52 -2.78 25.20
C ALA A 262 8.15 -4.04 24.59
N GLU A 263 8.65 -4.98 25.40
CA GLU A 263 9.22 -6.25 24.94
C GLU A 263 8.20 -7.14 24.21
N HIS A 264 6.91 -7.06 24.56
CA HIS A 264 5.85 -7.83 23.89
C HIS A 264 5.48 -7.27 22.51
N LEU A 265 5.73 -5.97 22.25
CA LEU A 265 5.31 -5.34 20.99
C LEU A 265 6.05 -5.92 19.78
N MET A 266 7.27 -6.45 19.96
CA MET A 266 8.10 -6.97 18.86
C MET A 266 8.05 -6.05 17.62
N ILE A 267 8.00 -4.74 17.87
CA ILE A 267 8.13 -3.76 16.81
C ILE A 267 9.50 -4.04 16.21
N GLN A 268 9.52 -4.62 15.02
CA GLN A 268 10.75 -4.65 14.28
C GLN A 268 11.19 -3.20 14.22
N ARG A 269 12.17 -2.83 15.04
CA ARG A 269 13.06 -1.75 14.66
C ARG A 269 13.58 -2.21 13.29
N ARG A 270 12.83 -1.91 12.23
CA ARG A 270 13.51 -1.55 11.03
C ARG A 270 14.38 -0.39 11.54
N THR A 271 15.54 -0.71 12.01
CA THR A 271 16.67 0.13 11.73
C THR A 271 16.39 0.46 10.25
N VAL A 272 15.77 1.61 9.96
CA VAL A 272 16.33 2.38 8.89
C VAL A 272 17.79 2.18 9.25
N ARG A 273 18.45 1.34 8.51
CA ARG A 273 19.84 1.54 8.27
C ARG A 273 19.81 2.99 7.74
N THR A 274 19.78 3.97 8.66
CA THR A 274 20.76 5.04 8.59
C THR A 274 21.91 4.18 8.27
N ALA A 275 22.23 4.15 7.00
CA ALA A 275 23.49 3.59 6.63
C ALA A 275 24.42 4.18 7.68
N GLU A 276 24.52 3.43 8.82
CA GLU A 276 25.81 3.36 9.48
C GLU A 276 26.63 3.07 8.26
N PRO A 277 27.62 3.92 7.99
CA PRO A 277 28.45 3.60 6.88
C PRO A 277 28.79 2.13 7.11
N VAL A 278 28.02 1.21 6.43
CA VAL A 278 28.62 -0.01 6.06
C VAL A 278 29.82 0.56 5.37
N GLU A 279 30.97 0.45 6.01
CA GLU A 279 32.23 0.44 5.33
C GLU A 279 32.13 -0.72 4.31
N SER A 280 31.22 -0.58 3.39
CA SER A 280 31.32 -1.18 2.07
C SER A 280 32.44 -0.34 1.45
N GLY A 281 33.67 -0.72 1.79
CA GLY A 281 34.88 -0.10 1.28
C GLY A 281 34.98 -0.10 -0.25
N ASN A 282 33.85 -0.15 -0.94
CA ASN A 282 33.72 -0.29 -2.39
C ASN A 282 32.91 0.84 -3.04
N GLU A 283 32.56 1.92 -2.31
CA GLU A 283 31.84 3.08 -2.85
C GLU A 283 32.71 4.35 -2.82
N ILE A 284 32.70 5.11 -3.89
CA ILE A 284 33.30 6.43 -3.97
C ILE A 284 32.24 7.46 -3.67
N ARG A 285 32.37 8.20 -2.56
CA ARG A 285 31.44 9.26 -2.18
C ARG A 285 31.89 10.61 -2.70
N ILE A 286 30.99 11.29 -3.41
CA ILE A 286 31.19 12.67 -3.83
C ILE A 286 30.37 13.56 -2.87
N PRO A 287 31.01 14.38 -2.02
CA PRO A 287 30.28 15.26 -1.12
C PRO A 287 29.55 16.38 -1.89
N PRO A 288 28.53 17.04 -1.31
CA PRO A 288 27.74 18.08 -1.98
C PRO A 288 28.56 19.26 -2.53
N GLN A 289 29.72 19.55 -1.91
CA GLN A 289 30.65 20.57 -2.35
C GLN A 289 31.55 20.14 -3.52
N GLY A 290 31.39 18.89 -3.98
CA GLY A 290 32.21 18.29 -5.04
C GLY A 290 33.49 17.63 -4.52
N LYS A 291 34.19 16.92 -5.43
CA LYS A 291 35.48 16.26 -5.18
C LYS A 291 36.33 16.38 -6.45
N LEU A 292 37.63 16.60 -6.30
CA LEU A 292 38.51 16.69 -7.46
C LEU A 292 38.53 15.37 -8.23
N LEU A 293 38.55 15.44 -9.56
CA LEU A 293 38.54 14.25 -10.43
C LEU A 293 39.74 13.33 -10.14
N GLU A 294 40.92 13.91 -9.86
CA GLU A 294 42.11 13.15 -9.50
C GLU A 294 41.93 12.32 -8.24
N ASP A 295 41.20 12.85 -7.22
CA ASP A 295 40.97 12.13 -5.97
C ASP A 295 39.95 10.99 -6.19
N ILE A 296 38.94 11.22 -7.03
CA ILE A 296 37.98 10.19 -7.44
C ILE A 296 38.70 9.05 -8.18
N GLU A 297 39.59 9.40 -9.12
CA GLU A 297 40.38 8.41 -9.86
C GLU A 297 41.31 7.60 -8.94
N ARG A 298 41.99 8.24 -8.00
CA ARG A 298 42.86 7.56 -7.02
C ARG A 298 42.06 6.60 -6.13
N GLU A 299 40.89 7.03 -5.66
CA GLU A 299 40.01 6.17 -4.87
C GLU A 299 39.49 4.99 -5.68
N ALA A 300 39.09 5.21 -6.93
CA ALA A 300 38.65 4.14 -7.84
C ALA A 300 39.76 3.09 -8.04
N VAL A 301 40.98 3.52 -8.26
CA VAL A 301 42.15 2.64 -8.39
C VAL A 301 42.38 1.84 -7.10
N ALA A 302 42.40 2.49 -5.95
CA ALA A 302 42.63 1.85 -4.66
C ALA A 302 41.54 0.81 -4.33
N LEU A 303 40.26 1.13 -4.56
CA LEU A 303 39.15 0.22 -4.34
C LEU A 303 39.21 -0.98 -5.28
N THR A 304 39.53 -0.75 -6.57
CA THR A 304 39.61 -1.85 -7.55
C THR A 304 40.79 -2.77 -7.27
N LEU A 305 41.92 -2.24 -6.79
CA LEU A 305 43.05 -3.07 -6.35
C LEU A 305 42.68 -3.92 -5.12
N LYS A 306 41.94 -3.40 -4.17
CA LYS A 306 41.40 -4.21 -3.06
C LYS A 306 40.48 -5.32 -3.55
N LEU A 307 39.54 -5.03 -4.44
CA LEU A 307 38.62 -6.01 -5.03
C LEU A 307 39.35 -7.11 -5.80
N THR A 308 40.47 -6.81 -6.42
CA THR A 308 41.28 -7.77 -7.18
C THR A 308 42.42 -8.39 -6.39
N ASN A 309 42.43 -8.24 -5.04
CA ASN A 309 43.48 -8.72 -4.15
C ASN A 309 44.88 -8.32 -4.61
N GLY A 310 45.05 -7.08 -5.09
CA GLY A 310 46.33 -6.55 -5.58
C GLY A 310 46.69 -6.96 -7.02
N ASN A 311 45.85 -7.69 -7.73
CA ASN A 311 46.13 -8.09 -9.10
C ASN A 311 45.98 -6.90 -10.08
N GLN A 312 47.09 -6.24 -10.39
CA GLN A 312 47.16 -5.07 -11.26
C GLN A 312 46.61 -5.32 -12.68
N ALA A 313 46.79 -6.54 -13.21
CA ALA A 313 46.30 -6.87 -14.54
C ALA A 313 44.75 -6.99 -14.57
N ALA A 314 44.19 -7.54 -13.53
CA ALA A 314 42.74 -7.62 -13.36
C ALA A 314 42.14 -6.23 -13.07
N ALA A 315 42.78 -5.44 -12.21
CA ALA A 315 42.38 -4.08 -11.88
C ALA A 315 42.38 -3.15 -13.11
N ALA A 316 43.42 -3.18 -13.94
CA ALA A 316 43.50 -2.40 -15.16
C ALA A 316 42.39 -2.74 -16.15
N ARG A 317 42.05 -4.05 -16.29
CA ARG A 317 40.95 -4.49 -17.16
C ARG A 317 39.59 -4.01 -16.64
N LEU A 318 39.33 -4.09 -15.33
CA LEU A 318 38.08 -3.64 -14.71
C LEU A 318 37.89 -2.13 -14.85
N LEU A 319 38.98 -1.36 -14.72
CA LEU A 319 38.94 0.10 -14.89
C LEU A 319 38.99 0.57 -16.36
N GLY A 320 39.15 -0.33 -17.34
CA GLY A 320 39.24 0.01 -18.74
C GLY A 320 40.49 0.83 -19.12
N ILE A 321 41.59 0.74 -18.33
CA ILE A 321 42.84 1.49 -18.55
C ILE A 321 44.04 0.57 -18.77
N SER A 322 45.13 1.13 -19.35
CA SER A 322 46.37 0.38 -19.53
C SER A 322 47.11 0.18 -18.19
N ARG A 323 47.87 -0.93 -18.05
CA ARG A 323 48.74 -1.18 -16.87
C ARG A 323 49.70 -0.02 -16.56
N PRO A 324 50.36 0.62 -17.53
CA PRO A 324 51.21 1.80 -17.26
C PRO A 324 50.40 2.97 -16.67
N THR A 325 49.16 3.18 -17.16
CA THR A 325 48.27 4.22 -16.65
C THR A 325 47.84 3.93 -15.22
N LEU A 326 47.50 2.66 -14.90
CA LEU A 326 47.19 2.23 -13.53
C LEU A 326 48.36 2.49 -12.59
N ALA A 327 49.57 2.10 -12.99
CA ALA A 327 50.79 2.29 -12.17
C ALA A 327 51.08 3.77 -11.82
N LYS A 328 50.79 4.69 -12.76
CA LYS A 328 50.93 6.14 -12.52
C LYS A 328 49.90 6.70 -11.53
N LYS A 329 48.72 6.04 -11.40
CA LYS A 329 47.62 6.50 -10.55
C LYS A 329 47.54 5.76 -9.21
N MET A 330 48.46 4.81 -8.96
CA MET A 330 48.54 4.08 -7.69
C MET A 330 49.02 4.98 -6.55
N PRO A 331 48.41 4.89 -5.35
CA PRO A 331 48.89 5.61 -4.17
C PRO A 331 50.27 5.08 -3.73
N ALA A 332 51.17 5.97 -3.33
CA ALA A 332 52.58 5.69 -3.03
C ALA A 332 52.83 4.58 -1.99
N ARG A 333 51.82 4.22 -1.17
CA ARG A 333 51.92 3.14 -0.16
C ARG A 333 51.78 1.72 -0.71
N GLU A 334 51.20 1.52 -1.91
CA GLU A 334 50.99 0.20 -2.46
C GLU A 334 52.07 -0.25 -3.46
N MET A 335 52.99 0.64 -3.80
CA MET A 335 54.13 0.30 -4.67
C MET A 335 55.18 -0.63 -3.98
N SER A 336 55.14 -0.74 -2.64
CA SER A 336 56.09 -1.54 -1.87
C SER A 336 55.68 -2.99 -1.63
N LEU A 337 54.45 -3.41 -1.97
CA LEU A 337 53.93 -4.78 -1.77
C LEU A 337 54.04 -5.68 -3.03
N GLY A 338 54.38 -5.10 -4.18
CA GLY A 338 54.50 -5.81 -5.44
C GLY A 338 55.85 -6.47 -5.74
N LEU A 339 56.84 -6.42 -4.84
CA LEU A 339 58.22 -6.92 -5.06
C LEU A 339 58.63 -8.14 -4.24
N ARG A 340 57.66 -8.85 -3.65
CA ARG A 340 57.96 -10.14 -3.00
C ARG A 340 57.01 -11.21 -3.46
N THR A 341 57.29 -11.83 -4.60
CA THR A 341 57.06 -13.27 -4.89
C THR A 341 57.51 -13.59 -6.32
N VAL A 342 58.83 -13.75 -6.49
CA VAL A 342 59.41 -14.69 -7.44
C VAL A 342 60.67 -15.24 -6.80
N GLN A 343 60.59 -16.36 -6.20
CA GLN A 343 61.63 -17.40 -6.14
C GLN A 343 60.91 -18.72 -5.87
#